data_d526525081eef67e0b62a49f91aba699
#
_entry.id   d526525081eef67e0b62a49f91aba699
#
_cell.length_a   1.000
_cell.length_b   1.000
_cell.length_c   1.000
_cell.angle_alpha   90.00
_cell.angle_beta   90.00
_cell.angle_gamma   90.00
#
_symmetry.space_group_name_H-M   'P 1'
#
loop_
_entity.id
_entity.type
_entity.pdbx_description
1 polymer ?
#
loop_
_entity_poly.entity_id
_entity_poly.type
_entity_poly.pdbx_seq_one_letter_code
_entity_poly.pdbx_strand_id
1 'polypeptide(L)'
;MLPKRAAHYAEIIESLKPQGALGVIDDMEGLNPEALKIKSLSLHWELMFTRAIFETPDMHEQGVLLDKVARLVETGRVRTTAQIAMGRIDAANLTRAHALVESGKTFGKVVLEGF
;
A
#
# COMPACT_ATOMS: atom_id res chain seq x y z
N MET A 1 -8.01 -16.98 -15.80
CA MET A 1 -6.71 -16.56 -15.24
C MET A 1 -7.03 -15.89 -13.91
N LEU A 2 -6.76 -16.55 -12.77
CA LEU A 2 -7.01 -15.94 -11.46
C LEU A 2 -6.09 -14.73 -11.31
N PRO A 3 -6.56 -13.58 -10.79
CA PRO A 3 -5.71 -12.43 -10.53
C PRO A 3 -4.58 -12.85 -9.58
N LYS A 4 -3.36 -12.42 -9.87
CA LYS A 4 -2.13 -12.80 -9.12
C LYS A 4 -2.25 -12.62 -7.60
N ARG A 5 -3.19 -11.80 -7.13
CA ARG A 5 -3.42 -11.44 -5.71
C ARG A 5 -4.26 -12.48 -4.96
N ALA A 6 -5.20 -13.15 -5.65
CA ALA A 6 -5.94 -14.27 -5.05
C ALA A 6 -5.09 -15.53 -4.89
N ALA A 7 -3.97 -15.63 -5.61
CA ALA A 7 -3.09 -16.80 -5.59
C ALA A 7 -2.46 -17.06 -4.22
N HIS A 8 -2.27 -16.03 -3.39
CA HIS A 8 -1.63 -16.16 -2.07
C HIS A 8 -2.62 -16.17 -0.90
N TYR A 9 -3.92 -16.10 -1.15
CA TYR A 9 -4.92 -16.01 -0.09
C TYR A 9 -4.89 -17.21 0.85
N ALA A 10 -4.83 -18.41 0.30
CA ALA A 10 -4.76 -19.65 1.08
C ALA A 10 -3.48 -19.70 1.94
N GLU A 11 -2.34 -19.34 1.38
CA GLU A 11 -1.04 -19.29 2.07
C GLU A 11 -1.04 -18.25 3.19
N ILE A 12 -1.66 -17.09 2.97
CA ILE A 12 -1.81 -16.04 3.99
C ILE A 12 -2.64 -16.58 5.16
N ILE A 13 -3.79 -17.20 4.89
CA ILE A 13 -4.64 -17.78 5.93
C ILE A 13 -3.92 -18.87 6.70
N GLU A 14 -3.15 -19.72 6.01
CA GLU A 14 -2.37 -20.77 6.65
C GLU A 14 -1.30 -20.20 7.60
N SER A 15 -0.63 -19.13 7.19
CA SER A 15 0.43 -18.48 7.98
C SER A 15 -0.07 -17.72 9.21
N LEU A 16 -1.33 -17.26 9.19
CA LEU A 16 -1.91 -16.51 10.30
C LEU A 16 -2.20 -17.44 11.50
N LYS A 17 -1.83 -16.97 12.70
CA LYS A 17 -2.22 -17.64 13.93
C LYS A 17 -3.74 -17.55 14.16
N PRO A 18 -4.36 -18.52 14.90
CA PRO A 18 -5.75 -18.39 15.32
C PRO A 18 -6.03 -17.05 15.99
N GLN A 19 -7.22 -16.49 15.72
CA GLN A 19 -7.66 -15.15 16.18
C GLN A 19 -6.80 -13.99 15.64
N GLY A 20 -6.00 -14.22 14.60
CA GLY A 20 -5.24 -13.18 13.91
C GLY A 20 -6.12 -12.26 13.08
N ALA A 21 -5.54 -11.16 12.59
CA ALA A 21 -6.20 -10.18 11.74
C ALA A 21 -5.52 -10.09 10.36
N LEU A 22 -6.32 -9.98 9.32
CA LEU A 22 -5.91 -9.73 7.95
C LEU A 22 -6.37 -8.33 7.53
N GLY A 23 -5.42 -7.44 7.26
CA GLY A 23 -5.68 -6.14 6.65
C GLY A 23 -5.58 -6.24 5.13
N VAL A 24 -6.57 -5.71 4.41
CA VAL A 24 -6.65 -5.75 2.96
C VAL A 24 -6.81 -4.34 2.41
N ILE A 25 -5.90 -3.96 1.51
CA ILE A 25 -5.84 -2.64 0.89
C ILE A 25 -6.21 -2.62 -0.60
N ASP A 26 -6.31 -3.80 -1.20
CA ASP A 26 -6.61 -3.97 -2.63
C ASP A 26 -7.87 -4.82 -2.83
N ASP A 27 -8.55 -4.64 -3.95
CA ASP A 27 -9.68 -5.48 -4.33
C ASP A 27 -9.24 -6.94 -4.44
N MET A 28 -9.95 -7.82 -3.76
CA MET A 28 -9.71 -9.25 -3.76
C MET A 28 -10.91 -9.98 -4.39
N GLU A 29 -10.80 -10.26 -5.68
CA GLU A 29 -11.77 -11.13 -6.34
C GLU A 29 -11.63 -12.56 -5.83
N GLY A 30 -12.78 -13.20 -5.53
CA GLY A 30 -12.82 -14.59 -5.07
C GLY A 30 -12.43 -14.80 -3.61
N LEU A 31 -12.50 -13.76 -2.80
CA LEU A 31 -12.32 -13.87 -1.35
C LEU A 31 -13.35 -14.84 -0.76
N ASN A 32 -12.87 -15.91 -0.14
CA ASN A 32 -13.71 -16.87 0.57
C ASN A 32 -13.70 -16.57 2.08
N PRO A 33 -14.71 -15.89 2.62
CA PRO A 33 -14.75 -15.57 4.05
C PRO A 33 -14.88 -16.81 4.95
N GLU A 34 -15.42 -17.92 4.44
CA GLU A 34 -15.53 -19.15 5.22
C GLU A 34 -14.17 -19.74 5.61
N ALA A 35 -13.16 -19.52 4.78
CA ALA A 35 -11.79 -19.96 5.08
C ALA A 35 -11.21 -19.30 6.34
N LEU A 36 -11.72 -18.14 6.73
CA LEU A 36 -11.31 -17.42 7.95
C LEU A 36 -11.90 -18.04 9.22
N LYS A 37 -13.04 -18.76 9.09
CA LYS A 37 -13.84 -19.26 10.20
C LYS A 37 -13.08 -20.25 11.08
N ILE A 38 -12.33 -21.19 10.49
CA ILE A 38 -11.64 -22.25 11.23
C ILE A 38 -10.68 -21.69 12.28
N LYS A 39 -10.01 -20.59 11.95
CA LYS A 39 -9.06 -19.91 12.87
C LYS A 39 -9.65 -18.69 13.56
N SER A 40 -10.98 -18.44 13.41
CA SER A 40 -11.63 -17.21 13.93
C SER A 40 -10.87 -15.94 13.54
N LEU A 41 -10.43 -15.84 12.29
CA LEU A 41 -9.69 -14.68 11.79
C LEU A 41 -10.64 -13.50 11.57
N SER A 42 -10.15 -12.28 11.79
CA SER A 42 -10.82 -11.05 11.41
C SER A 42 -10.28 -10.51 10.10
N LEU A 43 -11.17 -9.91 9.29
CA LEU A 43 -10.83 -9.22 8.06
C LEU A 43 -11.13 -7.72 8.22
N HIS A 44 -10.15 -6.90 7.88
CA HIS A 44 -10.27 -5.44 7.91
C HIS A 44 -9.94 -4.87 6.53
N TRP A 45 -10.89 -4.13 5.97
CA TRP A 45 -10.67 -3.36 4.77
C TRP A 45 -10.05 -2.02 5.12
N GLU A 46 -9.02 -1.65 4.38
CA GLU A 46 -8.34 -0.37 4.51
C GLU A 46 -8.36 0.35 3.16
N LEU A 47 -9.03 1.50 3.11
CA LEU A 47 -9.00 2.40 1.97
C LEU A 47 -8.56 3.78 2.45
N MET A 48 -7.38 4.21 1.97
CA MET A 48 -6.78 5.49 2.37
C MET A 48 -7.68 6.71 2.12
N PHE A 49 -8.61 6.60 1.17
CA PHE A 49 -9.51 7.69 0.80
C PHE A 49 -10.82 7.72 1.59
N THR A 50 -11.11 6.73 2.43
CA THR A 50 -12.39 6.63 3.16
C THR A 50 -12.70 7.92 3.92
N ARG A 51 -11.73 8.44 4.68
CA ARG A 51 -11.91 9.66 5.45
C ARG A 51 -12.27 10.87 4.59
N ALA A 52 -11.63 11.02 3.44
CA ALA A 52 -11.88 12.14 2.52
C ALA A 52 -13.19 11.95 1.73
N ILE A 53 -13.50 10.73 1.29
CA ILE A 53 -14.72 10.44 0.53
C ILE A 53 -15.99 10.66 1.38
N PHE A 54 -15.95 10.26 2.64
CA PHE A 54 -17.09 10.33 3.54
C PHE A 54 -17.03 11.52 4.50
N GLU A 55 -16.05 12.41 4.35
CA GLU A 55 -15.87 13.61 5.20
C GLU A 55 -15.98 13.27 6.69
N THR A 56 -15.30 12.20 7.12
CA THR A 56 -15.39 11.72 8.49
C THR A 56 -14.84 12.75 9.49
N PRO A 57 -15.34 12.79 10.75
CA PRO A 57 -14.87 13.75 11.76
C PRO A 57 -13.37 13.69 12.02
N ASP A 58 -12.73 12.56 11.75
CA ASP A 58 -11.29 12.33 11.92
C ASP A 58 -10.48 12.47 10.61
N MET A 59 -11.00 13.17 9.60
CA MET A 59 -10.35 13.35 8.30
C MET A 59 -8.92 13.94 8.43
N HIS A 60 -8.68 14.78 9.42
CA HIS A 60 -7.38 15.38 9.69
C HIS A 60 -6.30 14.39 10.14
N GLU A 61 -6.67 13.23 10.67
CA GLU A 61 -5.73 12.22 11.18
C GLU A 61 -4.78 11.68 10.09
N GLN A 62 -5.19 11.72 8.83
CA GLN A 62 -4.31 11.35 7.72
C GLN A 62 -3.12 12.32 7.60
N GLY A 63 -3.36 13.62 7.73
CA GLY A 63 -2.29 14.63 7.76
C GLY A 63 -1.36 14.44 8.96
N VAL A 64 -1.93 14.22 10.15
CA VAL A 64 -1.16 13.95 11.38
C VAL A 64 -0.26 12.73 11.21
N LEU A 65 -0.78 11.66 10.59
CA LEU A 65 0.01 10.46 10.31
C LEU A 65 1.16 10.74 9.35
N LEU A 66 0.91 11.46 8.25
CA LEU A 66 1.93 11.80 7.26
C LEU A 66 3.04 12.67 7.86
N ASP A 67 2.70 13.67 8.67
CA ASP A 67 3.66 14.51 9.40
C ASP A 67 4.52 13.68 10.36
N LYS A 68 3.92 12.72 11.05
CA LYS A 68 4.64 11.79 11.92
C LYS A 68 5.63 10.93 11.14
N VAL A 69 5.23 10.42 9.98
CA VAL A 69 6.10 9.62 9.11
C VAL A 69 7.25 10.47 8.59
N ALA A 70 6.99 11.70 8.13
CA ALA A 70 8.02 12.62 7.67
C ALA A 70 9.09 12.85 8.75
N ARG A 71 8.69 13.17 9.98
CA ARG A 71 9.63 13.32 11.11
C ARG A 71 10.42 12.05 11.43
N LEU A 72 9.81 10.88 11.30
CA LEU A 72 10.52 9.61 11.52
C LEU A 72 11.58 9.36 10.45
N VAL A 73 11.33 9.78 9.20
CA VAL A 73 12.31 9.72 8.11
C VAL A 73 13.43 10.75 8.36
N GLU A 74 13.11 12.00 8.67
CA GLU A 74 14.06 13.06 8.94
C GLU A 74 15.02 12.72 10.08
N THR A 75 14.51 12.07 11.11
CA THR A 75 15.32 11.63 12.27
C THR A 75 16.03 10.29 12.06
N GLY A 76 15.94 9.70 10.87
CA GLY A 76 16.58 8.43 10.52
C GLY A 76 15.99 7.20 11.21
N ARG A 77 14.84 7.32 11.88
CA ARG A 77 14.16 6.20 12.56
C ARG A 77 13.41 5.31 11.57
N VAL A 78 13.01 5.85 10.43
CA VAL A 78 12.41 5.12 9.31
C VAL A 78 13.21 5.41 8.05
N ARG A 79 13.54 4.38 7.30
CA ARG A 79 14.23 4.49 6.03
C ARG A 79 13.24 4.84 4.93
N THR A 80 13.54 5.86 4.11
CA THR A 80 12.75 6.15 2.92
C THR A 80 12.83 4.99 1.91
N THR A 81 11.74 4.76 1.20
CA THR A 81 11.68 3.85 0.05
C THR A 81 11.94 4.55 -1.29
N ALA A 82 12.25 5.85 -1.29
CA ALA A 82 12.69 6.58 -2.47
C ALA A 82 14.09 6.09 -2.87
N GLN A 83 14.15 5.24 -3.91
CA GLN A 83 15.39 4.57 -4.34
C GLN A 83 15.94 5.19 -5.64
N ILE A 84 15.08 5.71 -6.49
CA ILE A 84 15.42 6.15 -7.84
C ILE A 84 15.01 7.62 -8.00
N ALA A 85 16.01 8.51 -8.09
CA ALA A 85 15.80 9.89 -8.47
C ALA A 85 16.00 10.04 -9.98
N MET A 86 14.98 10.49 -10.71
CA MET A 86 15.01 10.64 -12.17
C MET A 86 15.16 12.10 -12.62
N GLY A 87 15.51 12.99 -11.69
CA GLY A 87 15.75 14.39 -11.95
C GLY A 87 14.46 15.19 -12.11
N ARG A 88 14.51 16.22 -12.98
CA ARG A 88 13.42 17.20 -13.10
C ARG A 88 12.14 16.60 -13.66
N ILE A 89 11.00 17.13 -13.19
CA ILE A 89 9.68 16.82 -13.75
C ILE A 89 9.57 17.48 -15.13
N ASP A 90 9.76 16.69 -16.19
CA ASP A 90 9.52 17.04 -17.58
C ASP A 90 8.94 15.84 -18.33
N ALA A 91 8.45 16.07 -19.55
CA ALA A 91 7.78 15.04 -20.35
C ALA A 91 8.69 13.83 -20.62
N ALA A 92 9.98 14.04 -20.88
CA ALA A 92 10.91 12.96 -21.16
C ALA A 92 11.18 12.10 -19.93
N ASN A 93 11.41 12.73 -18.78
CA ASN A 93 11.64 12.02 -17.52
C ASN A 93 10.37 11.31 -17.03
N LEU A 94 9.20 11.93 -17.18
CA LEU A 94 7.92 11.29 -16.87
C LEU A 94 7.68 10.05 -17.73
N THR A 95 7.92 10.12 -19.04
CA THR A 95 7.78 8.96 -19.93
C THR A 95 8.67 7.81 -19.47
N ARG A 96 9.92 8.09 -19.11
CA ARG A 96 10.85 7.08 -18.61
C ARG A 96 10.43 6.51 -17.25
N ALA A 97 9.92 7.37 -16.34
CA ALA A 97 9.45 6.95 -15.04
C ALA A 97 8.23 6.02 -15.15
N HIS A 98 7.27 6.36 -16.02
CA HIS A 98 6.12 5.50 -16.31
C HIS A 98 6.54 4.15 -16.86
N ALA A 99 7.39 4.12 -17.89
CA ALA A 99 7.88 2.87 -18.47
C ALA A 99 8.59 1.99 -17.42
N LEU A 100 9.36 2.60 -16.52
CA LEU A 100 10.03 1.88 -15.45
C LEU A 100 9.05 1.27 -14.46
N VAL A 101 8.05 2.04 -14.00
CA VAL A 101 7.04 1.55 -13.04
C VAL A 101 6.15 0.48 -13.68
N GLU A 102 5.72 0.67 -14.92
CA GLU A 102 4.91 -0.29 -15.67
C GLU A 102 5.62 -1.62 -15.93
N SER A 103 6.96 -1.60 -15.98
CA SER A 103 7.75 -2.82 -16.14
C SER A 103 7.58 -3.81 -14.98
N GLY A 104 7.06 -3.36 -13.83
CA GLY A 104 6.90 -4.16 -12.60
C GLY A 104 8.23 -4.59 -11.96
N LYS A 105 9.37 -4.06 -12.42
CA LYS A 105 10.73 -4.40 -11.93
C LYS A 105 11.29 -3.35 -10.96
N THR A 106 10.50 -2.32 -10.66
CA THR A 106 10.92 -1.24 -9.76
C THR A 106 10.95 -1.73 -8.32
N PHE A 107 12.07 -1.53 -7.66
CA PHE A 107 12.19 -1.72 -6.23
C PHE A 107 12.19 -0.36 -5.53
N GLY A 108 11.25 -0.16 -4.59
CA GLY A 108 11.05 1.13 -3.93
C GLY A 108 10.30 2.14 -4.80
N LYS A 109 10.48 3.42 -4.51
CA LYS A 109 9.78 4.53 -5.18
C LYS A 109 10.68 5.25 -6.16
N VAL A 110 10.09 5.63 -7.29
CA VAL A 110 10.69 6.54 -8.27
C VAL A 110 10.23 7.95 -7.95
N VAL A 111 11.16 8.89 -7.83
CA VAL A 111 10.87 10.30 -7.52
C VAL A 111 11.45 11.21 -8.60
N LEU A 112 10.72 12.30 -8.85
CA LEU A 112 11.16 13.42 -9.68
C LEU A 112 11.00 14.70 -8.85
N GLU A 113 11.75 15.73 -9.17
CA GLU A 113 11.77 16.99 -8.42
C GLU A 113 11.69 18.23 -9.33
N GLY A 114 11.08 19.28 -8.82
CA GLY A 114 10.98 20.56 -9.49
C GLY A 114 10.04 20.57 -10.69
N PHE A 115 9.53 21.74 -11.01
CA PHE A 115 8.77 22.07 -12.22
C PHE A 115 9.58 23.04 -13.08
#